data_194d6d35be6c5fb65d75321c90d93a44
#
_entry.id   194d6d35be6c5fb65d75321c90d93a44
#
_cell.length_a   1.000
_cell.length_b   1.000
_cell.length_c   1.000
_cell.angle_alpha   90.00
_cell.angle_beta   90.00
_cell.angle_gamma   90.00
#
_symmetry.space_group_name_H-M   'P 1'
#
loop_
_entity.id
_entity.type
_entity.pdbx_description
1 polymer ?
#
loop_
_entity_poly.entity_id
_entity_poly.type
_entity_poly.pdbx_seq_one_letter_code
_entity_poly.pdbx_strand_id
1 'polypeptide(L)'
;MNTLSAKGRDYLQRARDLGPAIDAAADEIERLRDLPAPLFAALRERGLFRLVQPVDYGGAELDPPSLVQVIEEVARHDASTAWCMGQTNICALTAAYLAPEVVREIFRIDTGVLAWGPGPGQAVVSAGGYRVTGKFDFASGSRLATWLGAHVPVIEADGTKRVGRNGKPVSTTMFFRKGSADVRDTWHTLGLRGTGSDSYTVKDLFVPEAYSMVRDGSAKRRVKGELYVFTPSTLYASCFAGIALGIARSVITAFVTDAAGAVPRGGSHSRADNNVMQAHGGLSEARLRAARTFLLTTVTETWEAARGHDELSTDQLLSIRMASTFAIQSAREVVATLYGAAGAMAIFSSRPFERRFRDIHTVTQQIQGHPEHFETVGQVLLGRKPDRPLFTF
;
A
#
# COMPACT_ATOMS: atom_id res chain seq x y z
N MET A 1 11.97 8.24 -19.83
CA MET A 1 10.76 7.91 -20.63
C MET A 1 9.52 8.28 -19.81
N ASN A 2 8.47 8.80 -20.45
CA ASN A 2 7.21 9.13 -19.78
C ASN A 2 6.39 7.84 -19.67
N THR A 3 6.45 7.17 -18.52
CA THR A 3 5.82 5.87 -18.26
C THR A 3 4.31 5.97 -17.95
N LEU A 4 3.75 7.19 -17.98
CA LEU A 4 2.34 7.43 -17.64
C LEU A 4 1.44 7.32 -18.85
N SER A 5 0.35 6.55 -18.72
CA SER A 5 -0.78 6.60 -19.64
C SER A 5 -1.50 7.96 -19.60
N ALA A 6 -2.35 8.26 -20.58
CA ALA A 6 -3.16 9.48 -20.56
C ALA A 6 -4.04 9.54 -19.30
N LYS A 7 -4.66 8.42 -18.95
CA LYS A 7 -5.44 8.25 -17.71
C LYS A 7 -4.57 8.46 -16.46
N GLY A 8 -3.35 7.89 -16.47
CA GLY A 8 -2.38 8.06 -15.39
C GLY A 8 -2.00 9.52 -15.16
N ARG A 9 -1.78 10.30 -16.22
CA ARG A 9 -1.51 11.75 -16.11
C ARG A 9 -2.68 12.51 -15.49
N ASP A 10 -3.92 12.19 -15.85
CA ASP A 10 -5.10 12.81 -15.28
C ASP A 10 -5.22 12.52 -13.78
N TYR A 11 -5.09 11.26 -13.36
CA TYR A 11 -5.14 10.91 -11.94
C TYR A 11 -3.97 11.47 -11.12
N LEU A 12 -2.77 11.55 -11.72
CA LEU A 12 -1.64 12.20 -11.08
C LEU A 12 -1.91 13.71 -10.88
N GLN A 13 -2.55 14.37 -11.86
CA GLN A 13 -2.92 15.78 -11.70
C GLN A 13 -3.98 15.97 -10.60
N ARG A 14 -4.98 15.09 -10.54
CA ARG A 14 -5.98 15.11 -9.43
C ARG A 14 -5.33 14.95 -8.05
N ALA A 15 -4.31 14.10 -7.93
CA ALA A 15 -3.53 13.95 -6.69
C ALA A 15 -2.77 15.23 -6.34
N ARG A 16 -2.12 15.88 -7.33
CA ARG A 16 -1.41 17.15 -7.15
C ARG A 16 -2.34 18.29 -6.72
N ASP A 17 -3.51 18.38 -7.33
CA ASP A 17 -4.51 19.40 -7.01
C ASP A 17 -4.99 19.30 -5.56
N LEU A 18 -4.96 18.11 -4.97
CA LEU A 18 -5.30 17.87 -3.56
C LEU A 18 -4.12 18.02 -2.61
N GLY A 19 -2.90 18.15 -3.11
CA GLY A 19 -1.70 18.28 -2.28
C GLY A 19 -1.82 19.34 -1.18
N PRO A 20 -2.20 20.60 -1.48
CA PRO A 20 -2.37 21.61 -0.44
C PRO A 20 -3.41 21.27 0.62
N ALA A 21 -4.49 20.60 0.26
CA ALA A 21 -5.51 20.15 1.22
C ALA A 21 -5.01 19.02 2.13
N ILE A 22 -4.19 18.11 1.58
CA ILE A 22 -3.56 17.03 2.34
C ILE A 22 -2.53 17.62 3.32
N ASP A 23 -1.68 18.54 2.87
CA ASP A 23 -0.71 19.24 3.73
C ASP A 23 -1.41 19.97 4.90
N ALA A 24 -2.50 20.68 4.61
CA ALA A 24 -3.25 21.40 5.61
C ALA A 24 -3.93 20.47 6.66
N ALA A 25 -4.27 19.26 6.28
CA ALA A 25 -4.89 18.26 7.16
C ALA A 25 -3.88 17.44 7.97
N ALA A 26 -2.59 17.54 7.70
CA ALA A 26 -1.57 16.63 8.20
C ALA A 26 -1.51 16.51 9.73
N ASP A 27 -1.66 17.60 10.47
CA ASP A 27 -1.68 17.59 11.94
C ASP A 27 -2.98 16.99 12.49
N GLU A 28 -4.10 17.21 11.82
CA GLU A 28 -5.37 16.62 12.19
C GLU A 28 -5.38 15.11 11.94
N ILE A 29 -4.80 14.64 10.82
CA ILE A 29 -4.59 13.20 10.52
C ILE A 29 -3.81 12.53 11.65
N GLU A 30 -2.71 13.11 12.10
CA GLU A 30 -1.92 12.61 13.25
C GLU A 30 -2.75 12.53 14.53
N ARG A 31 -3.48 13.61 14.84
CA ARG A 31 -4.28 13.73 16.06
C ARG A 31 -5.45 12.75 16.08
N LEU A 32 -6.19 12.64 14.98
CA LEU A 32 -7.33 11.73 14.86
C LEU A 32 -6.90 10.27 14.72
N ARG A 33 -5.69 10.03 14.22
CA ARG A 33 -5.22 8.73 13.77
C ARG A 33 -6.15 8.16 12.68
N ASP A 34 -6.66 9.06 11.83
CA ASP A 34 -7.61 8.80 10.77
C ASP A 34 -7.59 9.95 9.75
N LEU A 35 -8.17 9.75 8.57
CA LEU A 35 -8.36 10.85 7.64
C LEU A 35 -9.59 11.68 8.07
N PRO A 36 -9.45 13.02 8.19
CA PRO A 36 -10.61 13.88 8.43
C PRO A 36 -11.67 13.69 7.35
N ALA A 37 -12.94 13.69 7.75
CA ALA A 37 -14.06 13.44 6.84
C ALA A 37 -14.08 14.36 5.59
N PRO A 38 -13.79 15.67 5.69
CA PRO A 38 -13.72 16.54 4.50
C PRO A 38 -12.60 16.13 3.52
N LEU A 39 -11.41 15.76 4.03
CA LEU A 39 -10.32 15.30 3.18
C LEU A 39 -10.68 13.98 2.51
N PHE A 40 -11.22 13.03 3.25
CA PHE A 40 -11.66 11.74 2.68
C PHE A 40 -12.73 11.92 1.60
N ALA A 41 -13.70 12.82 1.81
CA ALA A 41 -14.71 13.15 0.80
C ALA A 41 -14.07 13.71 -0.47
N ALA A 42 -13.16 14.69 -0.35
CA ALA A 42 -12.47 15.29 -1.49
C ALA A 42 -11.64 14.27 -2.29
N LEU A 43 -10.91 13.37 -1.61
CA LEU A 43 -10.16 12.27 -2.25
C LEU A 43 -11.07 11.32 -3.02
N ARG A 44 -12.25 10.99 -2.45
CA ARG A 44 -13.24 10.13 -3.09
C ARG A 44 -13.89 10.78 -4.31
N GLU A 45 -14.28 12.03 -4.21
CA GLU A 45 -14.87 12.81 -5.32
C GLU A 45 -13.91 12.86 -6.52
N ARG A 46 -12.60 12.92 -6.28
CA ARG A 46 -11.56 12.85 -7.32
C ARG A 46 -11.27 11.42 -7.80
N GLY A 47 -11.98 10.41 -7.29
CA GLY A 47 -11.85 9.01 -7.69
C GLY A 47 -10.59 8.29 -7.17
N LEU A 48 -9.87 8.87 -6.21
CA LEU A 48 -8.58 8.34 -5.73
C LEU A 48 -8.72 7.08 -4.87
N PHE A 49 -9.94 6.74 -4.42
CA PHE A 49 -10.26 5.48 -3.74
C PHE A 49 -10.85 4.41 -4.68
N ARG A 50 -10.77 4.62 -6.02
CA ARG A 50 -11.32 3.72 -7.04
C ARG A 50 -10.34 3.47 -8.20
N LEU A 51 -9.04 3.49 -7.91
CA LEU A 51 -7.98 3.47 -8.93
C LEU A 51 -7.87 2.12 -9.67
N VAL A 52 -8.12 0.99 -8.97
CA VAL A 52 -7.94 -0.35 -9.55
C VAL A 52 -9.24 -1.13 -9.76
N GLN A 53 -10.37 -0.57 -9.37
CA GLN A 53 -11.65 -1.19 -9.64
C GLN A 53 -11.93 -1.22 -11.15
N PRO A 54 -12.64 -2.25 -11.66
CA PRO A 54 -13.02 -2.30 -13.06
C PRO A 54 -13.86 -1.10 -13.49
N VAL A 55 -13.66 -0.66 -14.74
CA VAL A 55 -14.40 0.47 -15.32
C VAL A 55 -15.90 0.24 -15.27
N ASP A 56 -16.38 -0.99 -15.52
CA ASP A 56 -17.79 -1.37 -15.47
C ASP A 56 -18.46 -1.12 -14.11
N TYR A 57 -17.66 -0.98 -13.06
CA TYR A 57 -18.13 -0.66 -11.70
C TYR A 57 -17.73 0.75 -11.26
N GLY A 58 -17.42 1.64 -12.20
CA GLY A 58 -17.07 3.04 -11.95
C GLY A 58 -15.66 3.23 -11.38
N GLY A 59 -14.75 2.29 -11.60
CA GLY A 59 -13.33 2.41 -11.27
C GLY A 59 -12.51 3.00 -12.40
N ALA A 60 -11.25 3.31 -12.10
CA ALA A 60 -10.30 3.81 -13.10
C ALA A 60 -9.59 2.71 -13.87
N GLU A 61 -9.47 1.53 -13.29
CA GLU A 61 -8.66 0.43 -13.85
C GLU A 61 -7.29 0.92 -14.30
N LEU A 62 -6.61 1.61 -13.39
CA LEU A 62 -5.37 2.31 -13.66
C LEU A 62 -4.22 1.32 -13.79
N ASP A 63 -3.37 1.52 -14.80
CA ASP A 63 -2.18 0.70 -14.98
C ASP A 63 -1.23 0.81 -13.78
N PRO A 64 -0.49 -0.27 -13.41
CA PRO A 64 0.37 -0.29 -12.24
C PRO A 64 1.45 0.79 -12.22
N PRO A 65 2.14 1.16 -13.32
CA PRO A 65 3.08 2.28 -13.32
C PRO A 65 2.45 3.61 -12.96
N SER A 66 1.23 3.87 -13.42
CA SER A 66 0.48 5.09 -13.09
C SER A 66 -0.02 5.05 -11.64
N LEU A 67 -0.52 3.89 -11.18
CA LEU A 67 -0.96 3.71 -9.80
C LEU A 67 0.16 4.04 -8.80
N VAL A 68 1.36 3.50 -9.00
CA VAL A 68 2.53 3.77 -8.14
C VAL A 68 2.84 5.25 -8.08
N GLN A 69 2.81 5.96 -9.22
CA GLN A 69 3.13 7.39 -9.27
C GLN A 69 2.04 8.27 -8.64
N VAL A 70 0.77 7.89 -8.73
CA VAL A 70 -0.32 8.59 -8.03
C VAL A 70 -0.18 8.43 -6.52
N ILE A 71 0.12 7.22 -6.04
CA ILE A 71 0.37 6.94 -4.61
C ILE A 71 1.63 7.67 -4.12
N GLU A 72 2.72 7.66 -4.90
CA GLU A 72 3.96 8.40 -4.62
C GLU A 72 3.68 9.90 -4.43
N GLU A 73 2.87 10.50 -5.31
CA GLU A 73 2.53 11.91 -5.22
C GLU A 73 1.78 12.26 -3.94
N VAL A 74 0.75 11.48 -3.58
CA VAL A 74 0.02 11.69 -2.31
C VAL A 74 0.95 11.52 -1.10
N ALA A 75 1.86 10.56 -1.13
CA ALA A 75 2.82 10.31 -0.06
C ALA A 75 3.84 11.44 0.17
N ARG A 76 4.06 12.30 -0.82
CA ARG A 76 4.87 13.52 -0.66
C ARG A 76 4.25 14.50 0.34
N HIS A 77 2.94 14.49 0.43
CA HIS A 77 2.17 15.35 1.32
C HIS A 77 1.90 14.65 2.66
N ASP A 78 1.24 13.47 2.63
CA ASP A 78 0.98 12.67 3.83
C ASP A 78 1.06 11.16 3.55
N ALA A 79 1.93 10.48 4.30
CA ALA A 79 2.18 9.05 4.13
C ALA A 79 0.99 8.18 4.58
N SER A 80 0.26 8.59 5.61
CA SER A 80 -0.90 7.85 6.12
C SER A 80 -2.05 7.88 5.10
N THR A 81 -2.30 9.04 4.49
CA THR A 81 -3.28 9.20 3.42
C THR A 81 -2.95 8.29 2.24
N ALA A 82 -1.70 8.32 1.76
CA ALA A 82 -1.24 7.47 0.68
C ALA A 82 -1.35 5.98 1.02
N TRP A 83 -1.06 5.60 2.28
CA TRP A 83 -1.18 4.23 2.76
C TRP A 83 -2.63 3.74 2.77
N CYS A 84 -3.57 4.54 3.29
CA CYS A 84 -5.00 4.23 3.24
C CYS A 84 -5.47 4.05 1.79
N MET A 85 -5.08 4.97 0.89
CA MET A 85 -5.39 4.86 -0.54
C MET A 85 -4.82 3.59 -1.16
N GLY A 86 -3.54 3.30 -0.96
CA GLY A 86 -2.88 2.10 -1.48
C GLY A 86 -3.56 0.84 -0.99
N GLN A 87 -3.75 0.73 0.33
CA GLN A 87 -4.37 -0.44 0.96
C GLN A 87 -5.78 -0.71 0.43
N THR A 88 -6.67 0.29 0.47
CA THR A 88 -8.08 0.11 0.11
C THR A 88 -8.29 -0.09 -1.38
N ASN A 89 -7.49 0.58 -2.22
CA ASN A 89 -7.50 0.33 -3.67
C ASN A 89 -7.11 -1.11 -3.98
N ILE A 90 -6.05 -1.64 -3.36
CA ILE A 90 -5.63 -3.02 -3.63
C ILE A 90 -6.64 -4.03 -3.06
N CYS A 91 -7.30 -3.74 -1.93
CA CYS A 91 -8.47 -4.51 -1.49
C CYS A 91 -9.55 -4.57 -2.57
N ALA A 92 -9.79 -3.47 -3.26
CA ALA A 92 -10.81 -3.37 -4.30
C ALA A 92 -10.50 -4.15 -5.59
N LEU A 93 -9.27 -4.66 -5.77
CA LEU A 93 -8.94 -5.59 -6.85
C LEU A 93 -9.83 -6.85 -6.83
N THR A 94 -10.38 -7.20 -5.66
CA THR A 94 -11.33 -8.31 -5.50
C THR A 94 -12.61 -8.13 -6.30
N ALA A 95 -12.96 -6.91 -6.71
CA ALA A 95 -14.09 -6.66 -7.59
C ALA A 95 -14.01 -7.44 -8.91
N ALA A 96 -12.80 -7.78 -9.37
CA ALA A 96 -12.61 -8.58 -10.58
C ALA A 96 -13.03 -10.06 -10.42
N TYR A 97 -13.29 -10.53 -9.21
CA TYR A 97 -13.61 -11.93 -8.91
C TYR A 97 -15.04 -12.15 -8.43
N LEU A 98 -15.69 -11.13 -7.91
CA LEU A 98 -17.02 -11.22 -7.31
C LEU A 98 -18.14 -11.11 -8.36
N ALA A 99 -19.33 -11.60 -8.02
CA ALA A 99 -20.50 -11.44 -8.84
C ALA A 99 -20.91 -9.95 -8.92
N PRO A 100 -21.46 -9.47 -10.06
CA PRO A 100 -21.74 -8.06 -10.28
C PRO A 100 -22.61 -7.38 -9.22
N GLU A 101 -23.60 -8.10 -8.70
CA GLU A 101 -24.47 -7.62 -7.63
C GLU A 101 -23.72 -7.41 -6.32
N VAL A 102 -22.81 -8.33 -5.99
CA VAL A 102 -21.95 -8.24 -4.78
C VAL A 102 -20.95 -7.09 -4.92
N VAL A 103 -20.36 -6.91 -6.12
CA VAL A 103 -19.46 -5.78 -6.40
C VAL A 103 -20.18 -4.46 -6.19
N ARG A 104 -21.39 -4.29 -6.74
CA ARG A 104 -22.16 -3.06 -6.59
C ARG A 104 -22.54 -2.78 -5.13
N GLU A 105 -22.71 -3.81 -4.32
CA GLU A 105 -23.02 -3.66 -2.91
C GLU A 105 -21.78 -3.30 -2.08
N ILE A 106 -20.66 -4.02 -2.25
CA ILE A 106 -19.42 -3.77 -1.50
C ILE A 106 -18.80 -2.43 -1.90
N PHE A 107 -18.74 -2.16 -3.20
CA PHE A 107 -18.05 -1.01 -3.78
C PHE A 107 -19.02 0.06 -4.29
N ARG A 108 -20.07 0.32 -3.54
CA ARG A 108 -21.00 1.42 -3.85
C ARG A 108 -20.21 2.70 -4.15
N ILE A 109 -20.64 3.42 -5.20
CA ILE A 109 -19.91 4.59 -5.71
C ILE A 109 -19.80 5.73 -4.67
N ASP A 110 -20.80 5.83 -3.81
CA ASP A 110 -20.94 6.86 -2.79
C ASP A 110 -20.28 6.52 -1.44
N THR A 111 -20.13 5.23 -1.09
CA THR A 111 -19.71 4.83 0.25
C THR A 111 -18.78 3.62 0.31
N GLY A 112 -18.67 2.85 -0.78
CA GLY A 112 -18.01 1.55 -0.76
C GLY A 112 -16.50 1.62 -0.59
N VAL A 113 -16.02 1.24 0.59
CA VAL A 113 -14.59 1.04 0.89
C VAL A 113 -14.41 -0.29 1.60
N LEU A 114 -13.47 -1.09 1.12
CA LEU A 114 -13.10 -2.38 1.69
C LEU A 114 -11.71 -2.30 2.32
N ALA A 115 -11.58 -2.82 3.54
CA ALA A 115 -10.29 -2.98 4.21
C ALA A 115 -10.18 -4.37 4.84
N TRP A 116 -8.96 -4.79 5.07
CA TRP A 116 -8.65 -6.00 5.84
C TRP A 116 -7.28 -5.94 6.49
N GLY A 117 -7.06 -6.83 7.45
CA GLY A 117 -5.75 -7.10 8.04
C GLY A 117 -5.47 -8.60 8.09
N PRO A 118 -4.22 -9.00 8.27
CA PRO A 118 -3.86 -10.40 8.52
C PRO A 118 -4.28 -10.81 9.95
N GLY A 119 -4.47 -12.12 10.13
CA GLY A 119 -4.70 -12.65 11.47
C GLY A 119 -5.19 -14.10 11.47
N PRO A 120 -5.15 -14.75 12.62
CA PRO A 120 -5.65 -16.10 12.77
C PRO A 120 -7.18 -16.13 12.71
N GLY A 121 -7.71 -17.12 11.99
CA GLY A 121 -9.15 -17.34 11.88
C GLY A 121 -9.46 -18.58 11.07
N GLN A 122 -10.75 -18.88 10.97
CA GLN A 122 -11.27 -19.97 10.15
C GLN A 122 -12.69 -19.66 9.68
N ALA A 123 -13.09 -20.30 8.59
CA ALA A 123 -14.46 -20.30 8.08
C ALA A 123 -14.96 -21.73 8.02
N VAL A 124 -15.95 -22.08 8.83
CA VAL A 124 -16.57 -23.41 8.86
C VAL A 124 -17.73 -23.42 7.86
N VAL A 125 -17.77 -24.44 6.99
CA VAL A 125 -18.86 -24.61 6.02
C VAL A 125 -20.20 -24.74 6.75
N SER A 126 -21.20 -24.01 6.27
CA SER A 126 -22.57 -24.00 6.79
C SER A 126 -23.56 -23.94 5.63
N ALA A 127 -24.82 -24.27 5.85
CA ALA A 127 -25.85 -24.19 4.81
C ALA A 127 -25.93 -22.78 4.20
N GLY A 128 -25.68 -22.67 2.89
CA GLY A 128 -25.69 -21.42 2.13
C GLY A 128 -24.50 -20.48 2.32
N GLY A 129 -23.44 -20.90 3.04
CA GLY A 129 -22.25 -20.07 3.26
C GLY A 129 -21.29 -20.61 4.31
N TYR A 130 -20.78 -19.73 5.15
CA TYR A 130 -19.73 -20.01 6.10
C TYR A 130 -19.99 -19.36 7.46
N ARG A 131 -19.51 -20.01 8.53
CA ARG A 131 -19.41 -19.42 9.87
C ARG A 131 -17.96 -18.99 10.11
N VAL A 132 -17.74 -17.69 10.24
CA VAL A 132 -16.40 -17.09 10.32
C VAL A 132 -16.09 -16.71 11.75
N THR A 133 -14.94 -17.15 12.25
CA THR A 133 -14.39 -16.75 13.54
C THR A 133 -12.91 -16.38 13.36
N GLY A 134 -12.51 -15.23 13.89
CA GLY A 134 -11.11 -14.80 13.80
C GLY A 134 -10.86 -13.45 14.44
N LYS A 135 -9.55 -13.16 14.62
CA LYS A 135 -9.03 -11.86 15.01
C LYS A 135 -8.04 -11.40 13.95
N PHE A 136 -8.19 -10.17 13.52
CA PHE A 136 -7.41 -9.59 12.43
C PHE A 136 -6.81 -8.26 12.90
N ASP A 137 -5.52 -8.06 12.67
CA ASP A 137 -4.76 -6.90 13.10
C ASP A 137 -4.26 -6.12 11.87
N PHE A 138 -3.75 -4.90 12.05
CA PHE A 138 -3.19 -4.07 10.98
C PHE A 138 -4.16 -3.75 9.84
N ALA A 139 -5.44 -3.56 10.13
CA ALA A 139 -6.47 -3.27 9.13
C ALA A 139 -6.43 -1.80 8.69
N SER A 140 -5.42 -1.42 7.91
CA SER A 140 -5.25 -0.05 7.43
C SER A 140 -6.45 0.44 6.64
N GLY A 141 -6.94 1.65 6.98
CA GLY A 141 -8.14 2.21 6.39
C GLY A 141 -9.45 1.62 6.94
N SER A 142 -9.41 0.77 7.97
CA SER A 142 -10.62 0.17 8.57
C SER A 142 -11.58 1.22 9.13
N ARG A 143 -11.09 2.38 9.56
CA ARG A 143 -11.95 3.49 10.03
C ARG A 143 -12.79 4.06 8.90
N LEU A 144 -12.23 4.14 7.69
CA LEU A 144 -12.89 4.61 6.47
C LEU A 144 -13.78 3.54 5.82
N ALA A 145 -13.54 2.27 6.14
CA ALA A 145 -14.18 1.14 5.49
C ALA A 145 -15.66 1.01 5.89
N THR A 146 -16.46 0.56 4.93
CA THR A 146 -17.84 0.11 5.12
C THR A 146 -17.94 -1.41 5.14
N TRP A 147 -16.94 -2.08 4.56
CA TRP A 147 -16.79 -3.53 4.52
C TRP A 147 -15.43 -3.96 5.02
N LEU A 148 -15.39 -5.11 5.69
CA LEU A 148 -14.15 -5.75 6.10
C LEU A 148 -14.02 -7.12 5.42
N GLY A 149 -12.77 -7.57 5.27
CA GLY A 149 -12.45 -8.87 4.73
C GLY A 149 -11.64 -9.72 5.71
N ALA A 150 -11.82 -11.04 5.67
CA ALA A 150 -11.04 -12.01 6.43
C ALA A 150 -10.44 -13.06 5.51
N HIS A 151 -9.12 -13.23 5.54
CA HIS A 151 -8.41 -14.27 4.79
C HIS A 151 -8.20 -15.47 5.69
N VAL A 152 -8.97 -16.53 5.48
CA VAL A 152 -9.02 -17.67 6.39
C VAL A 152 -9.05 -19.00 5.64
N PRO A 153 -8.52 -20.11 6.24
CA PRO A 153 -8.75 -21.44 5.75
C PRO A 153 -10.23 -21.81 5.92
N VAL A 154 -10.74 -22.58 4.98
CA VAL A 154 -12.08 -23.19 5.06
C VAL A 154 -11.98 -24.54 5.73
N ILE A 155 -12.86 -24.78 6.71
CA ILE A 155 -13.03 -26.05 7.41
C ILE A 155 -14.32 -26.69 6.87
N GLU A 156 -14.22 -27.88 6.33
CA GLU A 156 -15.36 -28.66 5.84
C GLU A 156 -16.22 -29.19 7.00
N ALA A 157 -17.41 -29.68 6.68
CA ALA A 157 -18.34 -30.20 7.69
C ALA A 157 -17.80 -31.38 8.51
N ASP A 158 -16.83 -32.11 7.98
CA ASP A 158 -16.14 -33.21 8.65
C ASP A 158 -14.93 -32.74 9.51
N GLY A 159 -14.69 -31.42 9.59
CA GLY A 159 -13.58 -30.84 10.35
C GLY A 159 -12.25 -30.77 9.60
N THR A 160 -12.17 -31.25 8.36
CA THR A 160 -10.96 -31.21 7.56
C THR A 160 -10.75 -29.83 6.95
N LYS A 161 -9.49 -29.43 6.66
CA LYS A 161 -9.19 -28.19 5.93
C LYS A 161 -9.39 -28.42 4.44
N ARG A 162 -10.10 -27.50 3.78
CA ARG A 162 -10.21 -27.48 2.32
C ARG A 162 -8.84 -27.32 1.69
N VAL A 163 -8.50 -28.22 0.77
CA VAL A 163 -7.24 -28.17 0.01
C VAL A 163 -7.51 -27.84 -1.46
N GLY A 164 -6.59 -27.10 -2.07
CA GLY A 164 -6.61 -26.78 -3.49
C GLY A 164 -6.06 -27.94 -4.34
N ARG A 165 -6.05 -27.72 -5.65
CA ARG A 165 -5.50 -28.70 -6.62
C ARG A 165 -4.03 -29.05 -6.39
N ASN A 166 -3.29 -28.17 -5.73
CA ASN A 166 -1.88 -28.35 -5.36
C ASN A 166 -1.68 -29.06 -4.00
N GLY A 167 -2.75 -29.56 -3.38
CA GLY A 167 -2.71 -30.24 -2.06
C GLY A 167 -2.47 -29.31 -0.87
N LYS A 168 -2.41 -27.99 -1.07
CA LYS A 168 -2.23 -27.01 0.02
C LYS A 168 -3.58 -26.48 0.52
N PRO A 169 -3.68 -26.07 1.80
CA PRO A 169 -4.88 -25.39 2.30
C PRO A 169 -5.24 -24.16 1.45
N VAL A 170 -6.50 -24.06 1.08
CA VAL A 170 -7.03 -22.91 0.34
C VAL A 170 -7.37 -21.79 1.30
N SER A 171 -6.78 -20.63 1.09
CA SER A 171 -7.20 -19.39 1.76
C SER A 171 -8.37 -18.77 1.00
N THR A 172 -9.47 -18.49 1.69
CA THR A 172 -10.65 -17.84 1.14
C THR A 172 -10.82 -16.49 1.82
N THR A 173 -11.10 -15.48 1.04
CA THR A 173 -11.46 -14.16 1.56
C THR A 173 -12.97 -14.12 1.80
N MET A 174 -13.36 -13.82 3.02
CA MET A 174 -14.75 -13.62 3.44
C MET A 174 -15.02 -12.12 3.54
N PHE A 175 -16.15 -11.63 3.00
CA PHE A 175 -16.53 -10.23 3.04
C PHE A 175 -17.78 -10.02 3.91
N PHE A 176 -17.74 -9.04 4.79
CA PHE A 176 -18.85 -8.72 5.68
C PHE A 176 -18.89 -7.23 6.00
N ARG A 177 -20.08 -6.75 6.41
CA ARG A 177 -20.24 -5.36 6.83
C ARG A 177 -19.36 -5.06 8.04
N LYS A 178 -18.71 -3.88 8.07
CA LYS A 178 -17.90 -3.46 9.21
C LYS A 178 -18.68 -3.52 10.53
N GLY A 179 -19.96 -3.14 10.51
CA GLY A 179 -20.82 -3.18 11.70
C GLY A 179 -21.09 -4.59 12.27
N SER A 180 -20.71 -5.66 11.56
CA SER A 180 -20.79 -7.04 12.05
C SER A 180 -19.54 -7.51 12.78
N ALA A 181 -18.51 -6.67 12.88
CA ALA A 181 -17.26 -6.96 13.56
C ALA A 181 -17.08 -6.08 14.81
N ASP A 182 -16.43 -6.62 15.84
CA ASP A 182 -15.95 -5.85 16.99
C ASP A 182 -14.62 -5.19 16.62
N VAL A 183 -14.66 -3.90 16.28
CA VAL A 183 -13.48 -3.10 15.91
C VAL A 183 -12.93 -2.43 17.15
N ARG A 184 -11.63 -2.57 17.39
CA ARG A 184 -10.95 -2.03 18.57
C ARG A 184 -9.87 -1.04 18.20
N ASP A 185 -9.88 0.11 18.85
CA ASP A 185 -8.83 1.14 18.74
C ASP A 185 -7.51 0.61 19.30
N THR A 186 -6.69 0.03 18.44
CA THR A 186 -5.40 -0.55 18.80
C THR A 186 -4.21 0.16 18.13
N TRP A 187 -4.48 1.10 17.20
CA TRP A 187 -3.45 1.71 16.40
C TRP A 187 -2.75 2.88 17.12
N HIS A 188 -1.88 2.55 18.09
CA HIS A 188 -1.05 3.47 18.85
C HIS A 188 0.42 3.25 18.47
N THR A 189 0.89 3.87 17.40
CA THR A 189 2.17 3.56 16.74
C THR A 189 3.10 4.75 16.65
N LEU A 190 4.36 4.48 16.33
CA LEU A 190 5.41 5.47 16.13
C LEU A 190 5.08 6.39 14.93
N GLY A 191 4.80 5.81 13.77
CA GLY A 191 4.47 6.50 12.52
C GLY A 191 3.27 5.88 11.81
N LEU A 192 2.91 6.43 10.65
CA LEU A 192 1.69 6.07 9.91
C LEU A 192 0.44 6.10 10.79
N ARG A 193 0.39 7.04 11.72
CA ARG A 193 -0.65 7.11 12.75
C ARG A 193 -2.03 7.31 12.14
N GLY A 194 -2.12 8.14 11.09
CA GLY A 194 -3.37 8.43 10.39
C GLY A 194 -3.96 7.27 9.58
N THR A 195 -3.29 6.10 9.54
CA THR A 195 -3.85 4.93 8.83
C THR A 195 -4.96 4.23 9.60
N GLY A 196 -5.11 4.48 10.92
CA GLY A 196 -6.12 3.84 11.74
C GLY A 196 -6.16 2.33 11.55
N SER A 197 -4.96 1.68 11.54
CA SER A 197 -4.82 0.25 11.22
C SER A 197 -5.26 -0.61 12.40
N ASP A 198 -6.50 -0.42 12.82
CA ASP A 198 -7.09 -1.05 13.99
C ASP A 198 -7.24 -2.57 13.84
N SER A 199 -7.48 -3.23 14.97
CA SER A 199 -7.82 -4.64 15.02
C SER A 199 -9.33 -4.84 15.01
N TYR A 200 -9.79 -5.97 14.46
CA TYR A 200 -11.19 -6.38 14.56
C TYR A 200 -11.31 -7.88 14.79
N THR A 201 -12.42 -8.26 15.41
CA THR A 201 -12.76 -9.65 15.67
C THR A 201 -14.17 -9.97 15.16
N VAL A 202 -14.34 -11.19 14.68
CA VAL A 202 -15.64 -11.78 14.41
C VAL A 202 -15.76 -13.12 15.12
N LYS A 203 -16.95 -13.42 15.62
CA LYS A 203 -17.22 -14.67 16.31
C LYS A 203 -18.49 -15.30 15.74
N ASP A 204 -18.33 -16.46 15.14
CA ASP A 204 -19.42 -17.25 14.55
C ASP A 204 -20.31 -16.43 13.58
N LEU A 205 -19.70 -15.52 12.83
CA LEU A 205 -20.39 -14.64 11.90
C LEU A 205 -20.77 -15.42 10.63
N PHE A 206 -22.06 -15.47 10.31
CA PHE A 206 -22.53 -16.03 9.04
C PHE A 206 -22.18 -15.13 7.87
N VAL A 207 -21.48 -15.68 6.87
CA VAL A 207 -21.15 -15.02 5.60
C VAL A 207 -21.72 -15.86 4.47
N PRO A 208 -22.67 -15.35 3.68
CA PRO A 208 -23.21 -16.08 2.52
C PRO A 208 -22.09 -16.42 1.52
N GLU A 209 -22.22 -17.54 0.82
CA GLU A 209 -21.21 -18.00 -0.14
C GLU A 209 -20.85 -16.95 -1.21
N ALA A 210 -21.84 -16.19 -1.67
CA ALA A 210 -21.66 -15.10 -2.65
C ALA A 210 -20.67 -14.01 -2.17
N TYR A 211 -20.52 -13.82 -0.85
CA TYR A 211 -19.57 -12.90 -0.23
C TYR A 211 -18.27 -13.58 0.17
N SER A 212 -17.85 -14.56 -0.62
CA SER A 212 -16.56 -15.23 -0.46
C SER A 212 -15.79 -15.28 -1.77
N MET A 213 -14.47 -15.31 -1.68
CA MET A 213 -13.59 -15.40 -2.84
C MET A 213 -12.40 -16.28 -2.52
N VAL A 214 -12.21 -17.34 -3.31
CA VAL A 214 -10.98 -18.12 -3.26
C VAL A 214 -9.87 -17.35 -3.95
N ARG A 215 -8.74 -17.21 -3.29
CA ARG A 215 -7.56 -16.49 -3.81
C ARG A 215 -6.63 -17.39 -4.64
N ASP A 216 -7.14 -18.49 -5.16
CA ASP A 216 -6.38 -19.51 -5.89
C ASP A 216 -6.50 -19.28 -7.41
N GLY A 217 -5.56 -18.47 -7.93
CA GLY A 217 -5.30 -18.34 -9.36
C GLY A 217 -6.27 -17.51 -10.20
N SER A 218 -5.88 -17.34 -11.45
CA SER A 218 -6.59 -16.55 -12.47
C SER A 218 -7.91 -17.20 -12.92
N ALA A 219 -8.08 -18.51 -12.73
CA ALA A 219 -9.20 -19.30 -13.25
C ALA A 219 -10.59 -18.87 -12.75
N LYS A 220 -10.66 -18.14 -11.64
CA LYS A 220 -11.93 -17.64 -11.06
C LYS A 220 -12.18 -16.16 -11.33
N ARG A 221 -11.29 -15.50 -12.05
CA ARG A 221 -11.40 -14.09 -12.41
C ARG A 221 -12.53 -13.88 -13.41
N ARG A 222 -13.48 -13.02 -13.08
CA ARG A 222 -14.66 -12.69 -13.91
C ARG A 222 -14.37 -11.55 -14.88
N VAL A 223 -13.57 -10.58 -14.45
CA VAL A 223 -13.13 -9.46 -15.29
C VAL A 223 -11.77 -9.79 -15.89
N LYS A 224 -11.69 -9.74 -17.21
CA LYS A 224 -10.43 -9.91 -17.95
C LYS A 224 -9.79 -8.54 -18.16
N GLY A 225 -8.48 -8.45 -17.99
CA GLY A 225 -7.70 -7.23 -18.19
C GLY A 225 -6.31 -7.41 -17.63
N GLU A 226 -5.35 -6.69 -18.21
CA GLU A 226 -3.93 -6.81 -17.88
C GLU A 226 -3.65 -6.41 -16.41
N LEU A 227 -4.42 -5.45 -15.86
CA LEU A 227 -4.28 -5.07 -14.43
C LEU A 227 -4.46 -6.27 -13.50
N TYR A 228 -5.40 -7.16 -13.81
CA TYR A 228 -5.77 -8.27 -12.95
C TYR A 228 -4.83 -9.48 -13.09
N VAL A 229 -3.82 -9.40 -13.95
CA VAL A 229 -2.67 -10.31 -13.98
C VAL A 229 -1.77 -10.08 -12.77
N PHE A 230 -1.72 -8.81 -12.30
CA PHE A 230 -1.01 -8.45 -11.07
C PHE A 230 -1.79 -8.94 -9.85
N THR A 231 -1.06 -9.58 -8.94
CA THR A 231 -1.64 -10.02 -7.68
C THR A 231 -1.74 -8.86 -6.68
N PRO A 232 -2.63 -8.92 -5.68
CA PRO A 232 -2.62 -7.93 -4.61
C PRO A 232 -1.24 -7.73 -3.99
N SER A 233 -0.43 -8.79 -3.79
CA SER A 233 0.91 -8.68 -3.19
C SER A 233 1.89 -7.91 -4.06
N THR A 234 1.88 -8.10 -5.38
CA THR A 234 2.76 -7.35 -6.28
C THR A 234 2.40 -5.88 -6.30
N LEU A 235 1.11 -5.55 -6.27
CA LEU A 235 0.63 -4.18 -6.20
C LEU A 235 0.92 -3.55 -4.82
N TYR A 236 0.74 -4.28 -3.71
CA TYR A 236 1.14 -3.79 -2.39
C TYR A 236 2.62 -3.46 -2.33
N ALA A 237 3.49 -4.36 -2.81
CA ALA A 237 4.93 -4.12 -2.82
C ALA A 237 5.29 -2.85 -3.60
N SER A 238 4.74 -2.69 -4.80
CA SER A 238 5.01 -1.53 -5.67
C SER A 238 4.43 -0.23 -5.10
N CYS A 239 3.20 -0.25 -4.56
CA CYS A 239 2.56 0.92 -3.97
C CYS A 239 3.26 1.37 -2.69
N PHE A 240 3.63 0.46 -1.80
CA PHE A 240 4.33 0.81 -0.57
C PHE A 240 5.74 1.30 -0.83
N ALA A 241 6.38 0.81 -1.90
CA ALA A 241 7.62 1.40 -2.40
C ALA A 241 7.39 2.83 -2.92
N GLY A 242 6.31 3.09 -3.65
CA GLY A 242 5.91 4.43 -4.06
C GLY A 242 5.70 5.37 -2.86
N ILE A 243 5.06 4.90 -1.78
CA ILE A 243 4.90 5.68 -0.53
C ILE A 243 6.25 6.05 0.06
N ALA A 244 7.16 5.08 0.18
CA ALA A 244 8.51 5.31 0.70
C ALA A 244 9.26 6.37 -0.13
N LEU A 245 9.19 6.28 -1.46
CA LEU A 245 9.80 7.26 -2.37
C LEU A 245 9.19 8.65 -2.21
N GLY A 246 7.87 8.76 -2.03
CA GLY A 246 7.17 10.02 -1.77
C GLY A 246 7.63 10.67 -0.47
N ILE A 247 7.72 9.91 0.63
CA ILE A 247 8.28 10.37 1.91
C ILE A 247 9.71 10.90 1.71
N ALA A 248 10.58 10.13 1.06
CA ALA A 248 11.96 10.54 0.85
C ALA A 248 12.08 11.79 -0.02
N ARG A 249 11.24 11.92 -1.05
CA ARG A 249 11.17 13.15 -1.89
C ARG A 249 10.76 14.37 -1.06
N SER A 250 9.78 14.24 -0.18
CA SER A 250 9.36 15.35 0.68
C SER A 250 10.46 15.78 1.66
N VAL A 251 11.24 14.82 2.17
CA VAL A 251 12.39 15.11 3.07
C VAL A 251 13.52 15.82 2.31
N ILE A 252 13.84 15.40 1.08
CA ILE A 252 14.83 16.11 0.26
C ILE A 252 14.37 17.54 0.01
N THR A 253 13.11 17.75 -0.36
CA THR A 253 12.56 19.08 -0.59
C THR A 253 12.67 19.97 0.67
N ALA A 254 12.28 19.43 1.82
CA ALA A 254 12.39 20.10 3.11
C ALA A 254 13.85 20.45 3.47
N PHE A 255 14.76 19.49 3.24
CA PHE A 255 16.19 19.68 3.51
C PHE A 255 16.79 20.80 2.67
N VAL A 256 16.48 20.85 1.38
CA VAL A 256 16.95 21.93 0.48
C VAL A 256 16.43 23.29 0.94
N THR A 257 15.15 23.37 1.30
CA THR A 257 14.52 24.62 1.78
C THR A 257 15.14 25.07 3.11
N ASP A 258 15.32 24.14 4.07
CA ASP A 258 15.91 24.44 5.38
C ASP A 258 17.38 24.87 5.25
N ALA A 259 18.17 24.18 4.42
CA ALA A 259 19.57 24.50 4.22
C ALA A 259 19.79 25.87 3.59
N ALA A 260 18.93 26.28 2.64
CA ALA A 260 19.01 27.58 1.97
C ALA A 260 18.70 28.76 2.92
N GLY A 261 17.78 28.56 3.89
CA GLY A 261 17.33 29.62 4.81
C GLY A 261 18.04 29.68 6.15
N ALA A 262 18.83 28.68 6.53
CA ALA A 262 19.39 28.55 7.88
C ALA A 262 20.86 28.97 7.95
N VAL A 263 21.16 29.97 8.79
CA VAL A 263 22.53 30.28 9.23
C VAL A 263 22.73 29.67 10.62
N PRO A 264 23.72 28.77 10.84
CA PRO A 264 23.98 28.18 12.12
C PRO A 264 24.30 29.25 13.19
N ARG A 265 23.89 29.00 14.43
CA ARG A 265 24.18 29.92 15.56
C ARG A 265 25.71 30.07 15.69
N GLY A 266 26.17 31.32 15.59
CA GLY A 266 27.59 31.65 15.63
C GLY A 266 28.35 31.45 14.30
N GLY A 267 27.64 31.07 13.24
CA GLY A 267 28.19 30.98 11.88
C GLY A 267 27.96 32.24 11.07
N SER A 268 28.78 32.46 10.05
CA SER A 268 28.68 33.57 9.09
C SER A 268 28.12 33.15 7.72
N HIS A 269 27.94 31.86 7.49
CA HIS A 269 27.57 31.30 6.19
C HIS A 269 26.31 30.43 6.33
N SER A 270 25.54 30.33 5.24
CA SER A 270 24.39 29.46 5.14
C SER A 270 24.78 28.00 5.33
N ARG A 271 23.88 27.17 5.86
CA ARG A 271 24.08 25.70 5.87
C ARG A 271 24.29 25.14 4.46
N ALA A 272 23.73 25.79 3.45
CA ALA A 272 23.92 25.42 2.05
C ALA A 272 25.37 25.57 1.56
N ASP A 273 26.19 26.39 2.22
CA ASP A 273 27.62 26.58 1.88
C ASP A 273 28.52 25.48 2.49
N ASN A 274 27.95 24.58 3.31
CA ASN A 274 28.70 23.50 3.94
C ASN A 274 28.84 22.32 3.01
N ASN A 275 30.10 21.92 2.70
CA ASN A 275 30.42 20.82 1.79
C ASN A 275 29.78 19.47 2.22
N VAL A 276 29.67 19.20 3.51
CA VAL A 276 29.06 17.98 4.04
C VAL A 276 27.55 17.98 3.76
N MET A 277 26.89 19.11 3.95
CA MET A 277 25.46 19.26 3.60
C MET A 277 25.22 19.08 2.11
N GLN A 278 26.09 19.67 1.28
CA GLN A 278 26.03 19.51 -0.18
C GLN A 278 26.20 18.04 -0.58
N ALA A 279 27.17 17.35 0.01
CA ALA A 279 27.40 15.91 -0.24
C ALA A 279 26.20 15.06 0.18
N HIS A 280 25.61 15.29 1.37
CA HIS A 280 24.41 14.59 1.82
C HIS A 280 23.22 14.83 0.88
N GLY A 281 22.99 16.06 0.45
CA GLY A 281 21.93 16.40 -0.52
C GLY A 281 22.13 15.70 -1.86
N GLY A 282 23.34 15.80 -2.43
CA GLY A 282 23.67 15.19 -3.73
C GLY A 282 23.56 13.68 -3.73
N LEU A 283 24.10 12.98 -2.71
CA LEU A 283 24.03 11.54 -2.59
C LEU A 283 22.57 11.05 -2.37
N SER A 284 21.80 11.76 -1.53
CA SER A 284 20.42 11.43 -1.28
C SER A 284 19.56 11.57 -2.54
N GLU A 285 19.75 12.62 -3.32
CA GLU A 285 19.07 12.81 -4.61
C GLU A 285 19.44 11.72 -5.61
N ALA A 286 20.72 11.37 -5.75
CA ALA A 286 21.17 10.31 -6.65
C ALA A 286 20.55 8.95 -6.26
N ARG A 287 20.56 8.61 -4.96
CA ARG A 287 20.00 7.37 -4.43
C ARG A 287 18.50 7.29 -4.66
N LEU A 288 17.76 8.37 -4.40
CA LEU A 288 16.31 8.40 -4.62
C LEU A 288 15.97 8.23 -6.10
N ARG A 289 16.69 8.92 -7.00
CA ARG A 289 16.48 8.79 -8.45
C ARG A 289 16.76 7.38 -8.95
N ALA A 290 17.85 6.77 -8.50
CA ALA A 290 18.20 5.40 -8.87
C ALA A 290 17.12 4.40 -8.43
N ALA A 291 16.70 4.49 -7.17
CA ALA A 291 15.66 3.61 -6.60
C ALA A 291 14.30 3.79 -7.31
N ARG A 292 13.89 5.06 -7.57
CA ARG A 292 12.67 5.36 -8.29
C ARG A 292 12.69 4.85 -9.73
N THR A 293 13.79 5.07 -10.45
CA THR A 293 13.93 4.60 -11.83
C THR A 293 13.87 3.09 -11.87
N PHE A 294 14.58 2.39 -10.99
CA PHE A 294 14.54 0.94 -10.93
C PHE A 294 13.12 0.41 -10.69
N LEU A 295 12.40 0.96 -9.70
CA LEU A 295 11.02 0.55 -9.42
C LEU A 295 10.12 0.78 -10.65
N LEU A 296 10.10 1.99 -11.19
CA LEU A 296 9.18 2.34 -12.27
C LEU A 296 9.50 1.60 -13.58
N THR A 297 10.77 1.43 -13.91
CA THR A 297 11.18 0.62 -15.07
C THR A 297 10.71 -0.82 -14.90
N THR A 298 10.98 -1.44 -13.76
CA THR A 298 10.56 -2.82 -13.48
C THR A 298 9.05 -3.00 -13.57
N VAL A 299 8.27 -2.10 -12.97
CA VAL A 299 6.79 -2.18 -12.99
C VAL A 299 6.26 -1.95 -14.41
N THR A 300 6.88 -1.04 -15.20
CA THR A 300 6.49 -0.77 -16.59
C THR A 300 6.79 -1.97 -17.49
N GLU A 301 7.99 -2.52 -17.44
CA GLU A 301 8.38 -3.69 -18.21
C GLU A 301 7.50 -4.91 -17.88
N THR A 302 7.21 -5.10 -16.59
CA THR A 302 6.28 -6.15 -16.16
C THR A 302 4.87 -5.93 -16.70
N TRP A 303 4.38 -4.69 -16.67
CA TRP A 303 3.07 -4.32 -17.22
C TRP A 303 2.98 -4.60 -18.72
N GLU A 304 4.00 -4.20 -19.47
CA GLU A 304 4.06 -4.42 -20.93
C GLU A 304 4.14 -5.91 -21.25
N ALA A 305 4.93 -6.67 -20.53
CA ALA A 305 5.10 -8.10 -20.72
C ALA A 305 3.92 -8.94 -20.19
N ALA A 306 3.05 -8.40 -19.34
CA ALA A 306 1.85 -9.09 -18.83
C ALA A 306 0.75 -9.22 -19.90
N ARG A 307 0.84 -8.47 -21.00
CA ARG A 307 -0.17 -8.48 -22.07
C ARG A 307 -0.31 -9.87 -22.68
N GLY A 308 -1.54 -10.36 -22.75
CA GLY A 308 -1.85 -11.67 -23.30
C GLY A 308 -1.52 -12.85 -22.38
N HIS A 309 -1.09 -12.59 -21.15
CA HIS A 309 -0.84 -13.62 -20.14
C HIS A 309 -1.90 -13.58 -19.04
N ASP A 310 -2.10 -14.70 -18.37
CA ASP A 310 -3.03 -14.82 -17.26
C ASP A 310 -2.36 -14.65 -15.88
N GLU A 311 -1.04 -14.85 -15.81
CA GLU A 311 -0.25 -14.79 -14.59
C GLU A 311 1.15 -14.20 -14.86
N LEU A 312 1.76 -13.59 -13.85
CA LEU A 312 3.14 -13.13 -13.91
C LEU A 312 4.12 -14.31 -13.79
N SER A 313 5.19 -14.27 -14.53
CA SER A 313 6.29 -15.23 -14.44
C SER A 313 7.05 -15.10 -13.12
N THR A 314 7.80 -16.13 -12.76
CA THR A 314 8.69 -16.11 -11.58
C THR A 314 9.70 -14.96 -11.66
N ASP A 315 10.26 -14.70 -12.84
CA ASP A 315 11.25 -13.63 -13.06
C ASP A 315 10.63 -12.24 -12.87
N GLN A 316 9.39 -12.04 -13.34
CA GLN A 316 8.63 -10.81 -13.12
C GLN A 316 8.33 -10.59 -11.63
N LEU A 317 7.90 -11.64 -10.92
CA LEU A 317 7.68 -11.61 -9.47
C LEU A 317 8.98 -11.26 -8.72
N LEU A 318 10.09 -11.90 -9.09
CA LEU A 318 11.41 -11.65 -8.51
C LEU A 318 11.84 -10.20 -8.71
N SER A 319 11.70 -9.68 -9.93
CA SER A 319 12.07 -8.31 -10.28
C SER A 319 11.26 -7.27 -9.51
N ILE A 320 9.92 -7.45 -9.42
CA ILE A 320 9.08 -6.56 -8.61
C ILE A 320 9.48 -6.61 -7.13
N ARG A 321 9.74 -7.81 -6.60
CA ARG A 321 10.16 -7.96 -5.20
C ARG A 321 11.47 -7.23 -4.92
N MET A 322 12.46 -7.43 -5.77
CA MET A 322 13.78 -6.80 -5.65
C MET A 322 13.67 -5.26 -5.74
N ALA A 323 13.01 -4.74 -6.77
CA ALA A 323 12.88 -3.31 -6.99
C ALA A 323 12.09 -2.60 -5.88
N SER A 324 10.99 -3.21 -5.41
CA SER A 324 10.16 -2.64 -4.34
C SER A 324 10.90 -2.61 -3.00
N THR A 325 11.57 -3.70 -2.62
CA THR A 325 12.35 -3.77 -1.39
C THR A 325 13.52 -2.79 -1.43
N PHE A 326 14.22 -2.71 -2.57
CA PHE A 326 15.34 -1.77 -2.75
C PHE A 326 14.87 -0.32 -2.64
N ALA A 327 13.72 0.03 -3.23
CA ALA A 327 13.16 1.38 -3.17
C ALA A 327 12.80 1.78 -1.72
N ILE A 328 12.15 0.87 -0.96
CA ILE A 328 11.79 1.13 0.44
C ILE A 328 13.05 1.33 1.30
N GLN A 329 14.05 0.45 1.19
CA GLN A 329 15.26 0.55 1.98
C GLN A 329 16.10 1.78 1.60
N SER A 330 16.20 2.10 0.30
CA SER A 330 16.89 3.31 -0.17
C SER A 330 16.21 4.59 0.33
N ALA A 331 14.87 4.64 0.34
CA ALA A 331 14.11 5.76 0.88
C ALA A 331 14.36 5.95 2.38
N ARG A 332 14.40 4.86 3.16
CA ARG A 332 14.76 4.91 4.59
C ARG A 332 16.15 5.52 4.80
N GLU A 333 17.13 5.10 4.01
CA GLU A 333 18.51 5.63 4.14
C GLU A 333 18.58 7.11 3.79
N VAL A 334 17.86 7.56 2.75
CA VAL A 334 17.73 8.97 2.39
C VAL A 334 17.16 9.78 3.56
N VAL A 335 16.04 9.32 4.11
CA VAL A 335 15.36 10.03 5.22
C VAL A 335 16.24 10.06 6.47
N ALA A 336 16.87 8.95 6.85
CA ALA A 336 17.74 8.88 8.02
C ALA A 336 18.97 9.81 7.87
N THR A 337 19.59 9.83 6.68
CA THR A 337 20.74 10.70 6.40
C THR A 337 20.36 12.16 6.53
N LEU A 338 19.26 12.58 5.91
CA LEU A 338 18.87 13.98 5.88
C LEU A 338 18.27 14.45 7.21
N TYR A 339 17.58 13.56 7.95
CA TYR A 339 17.14 13.84 9.31
C TYR A 339 18.35 14.12 10.23
N GLY A 340 19.39 13.28 10.19
CA GLY A 340 20.63 13.51 10.94
C GLY A 340 21.32 14.81 10.52
N ALA A 341 21.39 15.09 9.23
CA ALA A 341 21.98 16.31 8.69
C ALA A 341 21.19 17.58 9.07
N ALA A 342 19.87 17.52 9.20
CA ALA A 342 19.03 18.63 9.64
C ALA A 342 19.29 19.02 11.11
N GLY A 343 19.86 18.13 11.92
CA GLY A 343 20.32 18.40 13.29
C GLY A 343 19.18 18.56 14.29
N ALA A 344 19.46 19.23 15.43
CA ALA A 344 18.56 19.32 16.57
C ALA A 344 17.16 19.88 16.23
N MET A 345 17.06 20.73 15.22
CA MET A 345 15.76 21.31 14.83
C MET A 345 14.83 20.28 14.17
N ALA A 346 15.36 19.16 13.68
CA ALA A 346 14.56 18.11 13.03
C ALA A 346 13.63 17.37 14.01
N ILE A 347 13.88 17.44 15.31
CA ILE A 347 13.08 16.73 16.32
C ILE A 347 11.72 17.38 16.63
N PHE A 348 11.53 18.63 16.23
CA PHE A 348 10.29 19.37 16.55
C PHE A 348 9.16 18.99 15.60
N SER A 349 7.96 18.75 16.14
CA SER A 349 6.75 18.44 15.39
C SER A 349 6.32 19.54 14.42
N SER A 350 6.71 20.79 14.71
CA SER A 350 6.51 21.94 13.82
C SER A 350 7.43 21.92 12.57
N ARG A 351 8.35 20.96 12.49
CA ARG A 351 9.27 20.81 11.36
C ARG A 351 8.90 19.61 10.50
N PRO A 352 9.20 19.64 9.21
CA PRO A 352 8.75 18.59 8.29
C PRO A 352 9.53 17.27 8.39
N PHE A 353 10.50 17.14 9.30
CA PHE A 353 11.41 15.97 9.35
C PHE A 353 10.92 14.86 10.26
N GLU A 354 10.46 15.15 11.49
CA GLU A 354 10.23 14.16 12.52
C GLU A 354 9.11 13.18 12.16
N ARG A 355 7.98 13.67 11.61
CA ARG A 355 6.87 12.83 11.17
C ARG A 355 7.31 11.90 10.05
N ARG A 356 8.00 12.42 9.03
CA ARG A 356 8.49 11.65 7.90
C ARG A 356 9.54 10.61 8.31
N PHE A 357 10.35 10.92 9.31
CA PHE A 357 11.27 9.96 9.91
C PHE A 357 10.52 8.82 10.60
N ARG A 358 9.50 9.12 11.40
CA ARG A 358 8.66 8.10 12.04
C ARG A 358 7.91 7.25 11.01
N ASP A 359 7.36 7.88 10.01
CA ASP A 359 6.57 7.22 8.96
C ASP A 359 7.42 6.25 8.14
N ILE A 360 8.61 6.68 7.66
CA ILE A 360 9.46 5.78 6.86
C ILE A 360 9.94 4.57 7.67
N HIS A 361 10.24 4.75 8.96
CA HIS A 361 10.61 3.64 9.82
C HIS A 361 9.44 2.69 10.07
N THR A 362 8.20 3.19 10.11
CA THR A 362 7.01 2.34 10.17
C THR A 362 6.76 1.61 8.85
N VAL A 363 6.94 2.26 7.70
CA VAL A 363 6.86 1.63 6.37
C VAL A 363 7.81 0.42 6.27
N THR A 364 9.04 0.53 6.80
CA THR A 364 10.03 -0.57 6.71
C THR A 364 9.70 -1.78 7.56
N GLN A 365 8.78 -1.68 8.52
CA GLN A 365 8.34 -2.82 9.35
C GLN A 365 7.26 -3.67 8.66
N GLN A 366 6.70 -3.17 7.58
CA GLN A 366 5.71 -3.91 6.81
C GLN A 366 6.41 -4.97 5.95
N ILE A 367 5.79 -6.16 5.85
CA ILE A 367 6.37 -7.35 5.22
C ILE A 367 6.90 -7.10 3.79
N GLN A 368 6.28 -6.21 3.01
CA GLN A 368 6.69 -5.95 1.62
C GLN A 368 8.04 -5.21 1.53
N GLY A 369 8.45 -4.50 2.59
CA GLY A 369 9.73 -3.79 2.67
C GLY A 369 10.83 -4.53 3.43
N HIS A 370 10.57 -5.74 3.92
CA HIS A 370 11.52 -6.44 4.79
C HIS A 370 12.79 -6.85 4.06
N PRO A 371 14.00 -6.59 4.60
CA PRO A 371 15.27 -6.90 3.93
C PRO A 371 15.49 -8.38 3.60
N GLU A 372 14.84 -9.31 4.33
CA GLU A 372 14.89 -10.75 4.04
C GLU A 372 14.47 -11.11 2.61
N HIS A 373 13.78 -10.22 1.91
CA HIS A 373 13.45 -10.45 0.51
C HIS A 373 14.69 -10.51 -0.39
N PHE A 374 15.78 -9.83 -0.01
CA PHE A 374 17.05 -9.95 -0.74
C PHE A 374 17.68 -11.34 -0.59
N GLU A 375 17.44 -12.04 0.53
CA GLU A 375 17.86 -13.44 0.68
C GLU A 375 17.16 -14.32 -0.34
N THR A 376 15.83 -14.19 -0.46
CA THR A 376 15.03 -14.95 -1.43
C THR A 376 15.47 -14.65 -2.88
N VAL A 377 15.72 -13.38 -3.20
CA VAL A 377 16.27 -12.97 -4.51
C VAL A 377 17.64 -13.60 -4.74
N GLY A 378 18.52 -13.53 -3.75
CA GLY A 378 19.87 -14.11 -3.81
C GLY A 378 19.86 -15.63 -4.01
N GLN A 379 18.96 -16.34 -3.34
CA GLN A 379 18.76 -17.79 -3.53
C GLN A 379 18.45 -18.13 -4.99
N VAL A 380 17.54 -17.41 -5.61
CA VAL A 380 17.18 -17.63 -7.03
C VAL A 380 18.35 -17.31 -7.95
N LEU A 381 19.03 -16.17 -7.75
CA LEU A 381 20.20 -15.78 -8.54
C LEU A 381 21.34 -16.81 -8.48
N LEU A 382 21.47 -17.50 -7.35
CA LEU A 382 22.45 -18.58 -7.12
C LEU A 382 21.94 -19.97 -7.58
N GLY A 383 20.82 -20.02 -8.31
CA GLY A 383 20.23 -21.28 -8.80
C GLY A 383 19.64 -22.17 -7.69
N ARG A 384 19.29 -21.59 -6.55
CA ARG A 384 18.68 -22.30 -5.42
C ARG A 384 17.16 -22.12 -5.46
N LYS A 385 16.45 -23.12 -4.92
CA LYS A 385 15.01 -23.00 -4.68
C LYS A 385 14.80 -22.04 -3.50
N PRO A 386 13.90 -21.04 -3.62
CA PRO A 386 13.55 -20.18 -2.51
C PRO A 386 12.98 -21.00 -1.33
N ASP A 387 13.42 -20.69 -0.13
CA ASP A 387 12.88 -21.27 1.11
C ASP A 387 11.55 -20.63 1.52
N ARG A 388 11.25 -19.46 0.95
CA ARG A 388 10.01 -18.68 1.16
C ARG A 388 9.35 -18.35 -0.17
N PRO A 389 8.02 -18.16 -0.20
CA PRO A 389 7.35 -17.60 -1.38
C PRO A 389 7.89 -16.20 -1.71
N LEU A 390 8.02 -15.88 -2.99
CA LEU A 390 8.40 -14.54 -3.45
C LEU A 390 7.41 -13.47 -2.97
N PHE A 391 6.14 -13.85 -2.92
CA PHE A 391 5.08 -13.05 -2.33
C PHE A 391 4.24 -13.94 -1.42
N THR A 392 4.10 -13.55 -0.16
CA THR A 392 3.24 -14.22 0.82
C THR A 392 1.89 -13.54 0.90
N PHE A 393 0.89 -14.34 1.13
CA PHE A 393 -0.45 -13.93 1.54
C PHE A 393 -0.83 -14.69 2.80
#